data_841cb6a4e6caccd57391cda487654585
#
_entry.id   841cb6a4e6caccd57391cda487654585
#
_cell.length_a   1.000
_cell.length_b   1.000
_cell.length_c   1.000
_cell.angle_alpha   90.00
_cell.angle_beta   90.00
_cell.angle_gamma   90.00
#
_symmetry.space_group_name_H-M   'P 1'
#
loop_
_entity.id
_entity.type
_entity.pdbx_description
1 polymer ?
#
loop_
_entity_poly.entity_id
_entity_poly.type
_entity_poly.pdbx_seq_one_letter_code
_entity_poly.pdbx_strand_id
1 'polypeptide(L)'
;SHYDLGVKTALWLQTTPLLKNRNKEWRKRIPRFDIDVKETYDIFQIYSPQIWEEIIGMQDVLNLPTKQMILNFGHYRFTDLKDSGCTVYKGRDFLVRNYDYHPATYDGRYLLFQPNDGGLSQIGPTSRVTGRMDGMNEYGLVMAYNFMHRKKPANGFVCYMVGRLILENCKNVTEAIKFLKEVPHRSSFSYILMDRHSNYAIVEVTPRSIDVRYEHICTNHFELLTHENRNYTRESKERLNRVINKTTPSTNKDIAFKLFNDPQYEIYSNLFKSWSGTIHTSLYEPNSLISWMALGQNS
;
A
#
# COMPACT_ATOMS: atom_id res chain seq x y z
N SER A 1 -2.05 20.84 8.25
CA SER A 1 -2.72 19.79 9.05
C SER A 1 -3.32 18.71 8.16
N HIS A 2 -3.74 17.60 8.76
CA HIS A 2 -4.49 16.55 8.05
C HIS A 2 -5.84 17.07 7.56
N TYR A 3 -6.54 17.89 8.35
CA TYR A 3 -7.77 18.54 7.91
C TYR A 3 -7.55 19.35 6.63
N ASP A 4 -6.50 20.17 6.56
CA ASP A 4 -6.18 20.96 5.37
C ASP A 4 -5.81 20.07 4.17
N LEU A 5 -5.11 18.95 4.42
CA LEU A 5 -4.86 17.94 3.38
C LEU A 5 -6.18 17.38 2.83
N GLY A 6 -7.12 17.09 3.73
CA GLY A 6 -8.48 16.65 3.37
C GLY A 6 -9.20 17.65 2.48
N VAL A 7 -9.24 18.92 2.87
CA VAL A 7 -9.83 20.01 2.08
C VAL A 7 -9.19 20.10 0.68
N LYS A 8 -7.85 20.16 0.61
CA LYS A 8 -7.12 20.24 -0.67
C LYS A 8 -7.37 19.00 -1.54
N THR A 9 -7.41 17.81 -0.93
CA THR A 9 -7.67 16.56 -1.64
C THR A 9 -9.09 16.53 -2.21
N ALA A 10 -10.08 17.02 -1.47
CA ALA A 10 -11.47 17.09 -1.93
C ALA A 10 -11.63 18.07 -3.10
N LEU A 11 -11.02 19.25 -3.02
CA LEU A 11 -11.01 20.24 -4.11
C LEU A 11 -10.37 19.64 -5.39
N TRP A 12 -9.24 18.95 -5.25
CA TRP A 12 -8.63 18.24 -6.38
C TRP A 12 -9.55 17.14 -6.94
N LEU A 13 -10.21 16.35 -6.09
CA LEU A 13 -11.13 15.30 -6.52
C LEU A 13 -12.29 15.84 -7.36
N GLN A 14 -12.80 17.04 -7.05
CA GLN A 14 -13.88 17.69 -7.83
C GLN A 14 -13.46 17.98 -9.27
N THR A 15 -12.16 18.13 -9.54
CA THR A 15 -11.62 18.37 -10.88
C THR A 15 -11.28 17.09 -11.65
N THR A 16 -11.49 15.92 -11.05
CA THR A 16 -11.09 14.61 -11.60
C THR A 16 -12.27 13.67 -11.80
N PRO A 17 -12.18 12.68 -12.70
CA PRO A 17 -13.20 11.63 -12.82
C PRO A 17 -13.24 10.68 -11.62
N LEU A 18 -12.25 10.72 -10.73
CA LEU A 18 -12.14 9.80 -9.60
C LEU A 18 -13.34 9.91 -8.65
N LEU A 19 -13.79 11.12 -8.34
CA LEU A 19 -14.96 11.33 -7.48
C LEU A 19 -16.23 10.70 -8.08
N LYS A 20 -16.45 10.87 -9.38
CA LYS A 20 -17.57 10.26 -10.09
C LYS A 20 -17.52 8.72 -10.01
N ASN A 21 -16.33 8.15 -10.18
CA ASN A 21 -16.11 6.71 -10.08
C ASN A 21 -16.37 6.21 -8.66
N ARG A 22 -15.90 6.92 -7.62
CA ARG A 22 -16.16 6.60 -6.22
C ARG A 22 -17.65 6.65 -5.89
N ASN A 23 -18.36 7.67 -6.34
CA ASN A 23 -19.80 7.80 -6.14
C ASN A 23 -20.59 6.68 -6.87
N LYS A 24 -20.12 6.21 -8.02
CA LYS A 24 -20.70 5.05 -8.71
C LYS A 24 -20.49 3.77 -7.91
N GLU A 25 -19.29 3.56 -7.35
CA GLU A 25 -19.01 2.42 -6.47
C GLU A 25 -19.84 2.47 -5.20
N TRP A 26 -20.01 3.63 -4.56
CA TRP A 26 -20.91 3.82 -3.41
C TRP A 26 -22.32 3.31 -3.71
N ARG A 27 -22.94 3.76 -4.81
CA ARG A 27 -24.31 3.36 -5.18
C ARG A 27 -24.45 1.85 -5.36
N LYS A 28 -23.43 1.18 -5.86
CA LYS A 28 -23.43 -0.29 -6.01
C LYS A 28 -23.26 -1.03 -4.69
N ARG A 29 -22.58 -0.43 -3.73
CA ARG A 29 -22.13 -1.09 -2.50
C ARG A 29 -23.02 -0.81 -1.30
N ILE A 30 -23.72 0.33 -1.29
CA ILE A 30 -24.56 0.75 -0.16
C ILE A 30 -25.51 -0.34 0.35
N PRO A 31 -26.16 -1.18 -0.48
CA PRO A 31 -27.07 -2.21 0.01
C PRO A 31 -26.37 -3.31 0.81
N ARG A 32 -25.04 -3.44 0.71
CA ARG A 32 -24.24 -4.49 1.36
C ARG A 32 -23.16 -3.91 2.27
N PHE A 33 -23.07 -2.59 2.37
CA PHE A 33 -22.10 -1.91 3.21
C PHE A 33 -22.77 -1.53 4.53
N ASP A 34 -22.70 -2.48 5.44
CA ASP A 34 -23.10 -2.24 6.83
C ASP A 34 -21.88 -1.85 7.64
N ILE A 35 -21.87 -0.63 8.16
CA ILE A 35 -20.81 -0.09 8.99
C ILE A 35 -21.40 0.71 10.14
N ASP A 36 -20.87 0.48 11.32
CA ASP A 36 -21.06 1.34 12.46
C ASP A 36 -20.10 2.52 12.39
N VAL A 37 -20.67 3.72 12.25
CA VAL A 37 -19.87 4.96 12.16
C VAL A 37 -19.12 5.22 13.45
N LYS A 38 -19.75 4.93 14.61
CA LYS A 38 -19.11 5.13 15.92
C LYS A 38 -17.94 4.15 16.11
N GLU A 39 -18.14 2.87 15.82
CA GLU A 39 -17.06 1.87 15.88
C GLU A 39 -15.88 2.29 14.96
N THR A 40 -16.18 2.77 13.76
CA THR A 40 -15.14 3.21 12.83
C THR A 40 -14.42 4.46 13.36
N TYR A 41 -15.13 5.41 13.92
CA TYR A 41 -14.54 6.57 14.59
C TYR A 41 -13.61 6.13 15.72
N ASP A 42 -14.10 5.27 16.63
CA ASP A 42 -13.35 4.79 17.79
C ASP A 42 -12.05 4.08 17.36
N ILE A 43 -12.08 3.29 16.28
CA ILE A 43 -10.90 2.63 15.70
C ILE A 43 -9.88 3.65 15.16
N PHE A 44 -10.34 4.70 14.48
CA PHE A 44 -9.44 5.77 14.03
C PHE A 44 -8.83 6.54 15.20
N GLN A 45 -9.60 6.77 16.30
CA GLN A 45 -9.06 7.42 17.48
C GLN A 45 -7.93 6.62 18.15
N ILE A 46 -7.93 5.28 18.02
CA ILE A 46 -6.86 4.42 18.54
C ILE A 46 -5.60 4.50 17.67
N TYR A 47 -5.74 4.45 16.33
CA TYR A 47 -4.61 4.23 15.42
C TYR A 47 -4.12 5.49 14.69
N SER A 48 -4.98 6.44 14.39
CA SER A 48 -4.63 7.76 13.82
C SER A 48 -5.84 8.70 13.82
N PRO A 49 -6.10 9.43 14.90
CA PRO A 49 -7.16 10.44 14.94
C PRO A 49 -6.97 11.52 13.86
N GLN A 50 -5.74 11.78 13.45
CA GLN A 50 -5.42 12.77 12.43
C GLN A 50 -5.96 12.38 11.05
N ILE A 51 -5.95 11.10 10.68
CA ILE A 51 -6.56 10.64 9.42
C ILE A 51 -8.08 10.82 9.46
N TRP A 52 -8.69 10.70 10.62
CA TRP A 52 -10.11 11.02 10.74
C TRP A 52 -10.38 12.50 10.43
N GLU A 53 -9.53 13.41 10.92
CA GLU A 53 -9.62 14.83 10.59
C GLU A 53 -9.44 15.10 9.08
N GLU A 54 -8.59 14.33 8.38
CA GLU A 54 -8.49 14.39 6.92
C GLU A 54 -9.84 14.01 6.28
N ILE A 55 -10.48 12.95 6.75
CA ILE A 55 -11.80 12.52 6.26
C ILE A 55 -12.86 13.59 6.50
N ILE A 56 -12.84 14.25 7.65
CA ILE A 56 -13.74 15.37 7.97
C ILE A 56 -13.48 16.56 7.05
N GLY A 57 -12.21 16.96 6.85
CA GLY A 57 -11.87 18.04 5.91
C GLY A 57 -12.34 17.76 4.46
N MET A 58 -12.25 16.48 4.03
CA MET A 58 -12.84 16.08 2.76
C MET A 58 -14.37 16.14 2.77
N GLN A 59 -15.01 15.73 3.86
CA GLN A 59 -16.47 15.72 4.01
C GLN A 59 -17.05 17.12 3.92
N ASP A 60 -16.43 18.09 4.55
CA ASP A 60 -16.88 19.48 4.57
C ASP A 60 -16.91 20.09 3.16
N VAL A 61 -15.97 19.70 2.29
CA VAL A 61 -15.94 20.16 0.90
C VAL A 61 -16.89 19.37 -0.01
N LEU A 62 -16.92 18.05 0.14
CA LEU A 62 -17.69 17.17 -0.75
C LEU A 62 -19.18 17.08 -0.37
N ASN A 63 -19.53 17.45 0.84
CA ASN A 63 -20.89 17.38 1.40
C ASN A 63 -21.53 16.00 1.21
N LEU A 64 -20.77 14.93 1.52
CA LEU A 64 -21.22 13.56 1.40
C LEU A 64 -21.55 12.95 2.77
N PRO A 65 -22.49 11.98 2.86
CA PRO A 65 -22.78 11.30 4.11
C PRO A 65 -21.55 10.61 4.71
N THR A 66 -21.39 10.63 6.03
CA THR A 66 -20.23 10.03 6.73
C THR A 66 -20.02 8.56 6.36
N LYS A 67 -21.07 7.75 6.25
CA LYS A 67 -20.95 6.35 5.78
C LYS A 67 -20.32 6.25 4.38
N GLN A 68 -20.64 7.18 3.49
CA GLN A 68 -20.05 7.25 2.15
C GLN A 68 -18.58 7.68 2.20
N MET A 69 -18.24 8.62 3.08
CA MET A 69 -16.86 9.03 3.31
C MET A 69 -16.02 7.87 3.81
N ILE A 70 -16.51 7.10 4.78
CA ILE A 70 -15.84 5.92 5.30
C ILE A 70 -15.62 4.87 4.20
N LEU A 71 -16.63 4.55 3.39
CA LEU A 71 -16.49 3.60 2.29
C LEU A 71 -15.47 4.07 1.26
N ASN A 72 -15.54 5.33 0.87
CA ASN A 72 -14.73 5.87 -0.21
C ASN A 72 -13.28 6.16 0.19
N PHE A 73 -13.06 6.57 1.45
CA PHE A 73 -11.79 7.16 1.91
C PHE A 73 -11.28 6.62 3.24
N GLY A 74 -12.13 6.04 4.09
CA GLY A 74 -11.71 5.46 5.37
C GLY A 74 -11.09 4.06 5.25
N HIS A 75 -11.44 3.34 4.19
CA HIS A 75 -10.88 2.01 3.88
C HIS A 75 -10.91 1.03 5.06
N TYR A 76 -12.01 1.06 5.80
CA TYR A 76 -12.31 0.12 6.87
C TYR A 76 -13.48 -0.78 6.46
N ARG A 77 -13.38 -2.09 6.68
CA ARG A 77 -14.38 -3.12 6.33
C ARG A 77 -14.70 -3.28 4.84
N PHE A 78 -14.22 -2.41 3.96
CA PHE A 78 -14.47 -2.49 2.53
C PHE A 78 -13.24 -3.03 1.78
N THR A 79 -13.47 -3.92 0.80
CA THR A 79 -12.41 -4.42 -0.07
C THR A 79 -12.93 -4.52 -1.50
N ASP A 80 -12.28 -3.80 -2.41
CA ASP A 80 -12.44 -3.92 -3.85
C ASP A 80 -11.10 -4.32 -4.48
N LEU A 81 -10.50 -5.36 -3.93
CA LEU A 81 -9.21 -5.85 -4.39
C LEU A 81 -9.42 -6.93 -5.42
N LYS A 82 -8.80 -6.75 -6.58
CA LYS A 82 -8.68 -7.75 -7.63
C LYS A 82 -7.26 -8.31 -7.62
N ASP A 83 -7.06 -9.38 -8.36
CA ASP A 83 -5.77 -9.98 -8.52
C ASP A 83 -4.75 -8.95 -9.03
N SER A 84 -3.59 -8.91 -8.40
CA SER A 84 -2.48 -8.05 -8.77
C SER A 84 -1.17 -8.83 -8.66
N GLY A 85 -0.19 -8.44 -9.46
CA GLY A 85 1.15 -8.96 -9.37
C GLY A 85 2.08 -7.87 -8.85
N CYS A 86 2.77 -8.08 -7.75
CA CYS A 86 3.75 -7.15 -7.22
C CYS A 86 5.05 -7.88 -6.95
N THR A 87 6.16 -7.18 -7.10
CA THR A 87 7.49 -7.73 -6.83
C THR A 87 8.30 -6.73 -6.05
N VAL A 88 8.93 -7.18 -4.97
CA VAL A 88 9.83 -6.36 -4.15
C VAL A 88 11.16 -7.07 -4.00
N TYR A 89 12.25 -6.32 -4.12
CA TYR A 89 13.59 -6.76 -3.80
C TYR A 89 14.25 -5.77 -2.83
N LYS A 90 14.81 -6.30 -1.75
CA LYS A 90 15.63 -5.58 -0.78
C LYS A 90 17.08 -5.78 -1.12
N GLY A 91 17.74 -4.73 -1.59
CA GLY A 91 19.20 -4.68 -1.74
C GLY A 91 19.89 -4.41 -0.41
N ARG A 92 21.18 -4.05 -0.46
CA ARG A 92 21.98 -3.79 0.75
C ARG A 92 21.38 -2.63 1.57
N ASP A 93 21.13 -1.49 0.91
CA ASP A 93 20.76 -0.19 1.50
C ASP A 93 19.59 0.48 0.79
N PHE A 94 18.84 -0.28 0.00
CA PHE A 94 17.67 0.18 -0.74
C PHE A 94 16.58 -0.91 -0.84
N LEU A 95 15.36 -0.46 -1.14
CA LEU A 95 14.24 -1.30 -1.49
C LEU A 95 13.69 -0.87 -2.84
N VAL A 96 13.54 -1.81 -3.79
CA VAL A 96 12.92 -1.57 -5.10
C VAL A 96 11.65 -2.40 -5.25
N ARG A 97 10.64 -1.82 -5.90
CA ARG A 97 9.33 -2.43 -6.07
C ARG A 97 8.72 -2.17 -7.44
N ASN A 98 8.06 -3.20 -8.01
CA ASN A 98 7.04 -3.06 -9.03
C ASN A 98 5.64 -3.19 -8.40
N TYR A 99 4.79 -2.20 -8.66
CA TYR A 99 3.37 -2.25 -8.34
C TYR A 99 2.58 -2.60 -9.60
N ASP A 100 2.12 -3.85 -9.67
CA ASP A 100 1.41 -4.37 -10.83
C ASP A 100 -0.09 -4.41 -10.53
N TYR A 101 -0.86 -3.63 -11.27
CA TYR A 101 -2.31 -3.55 -11.13
C TYR A 101 -2.95 -2.98 -12.40
N HIS A 102 -4.25 -2.70 -12.36
CA HIS A 102 -4.93 -2.09 -13.50
C HIS A 102 -4.81 -0.56 -13.45
N PRO A 103 -4.38 0.11 -14.54
CA PRO A 103 -4.16 1.56 -14.58
C PRO A 103 -5.36 2.40 -14.12
N ALA A 104 -6.60 1.97 -14.43
CA ALA A 104 -7.81 2.68 -14.01
C ALA A 104 -8.01 2.76 -12.48
N THR A 105 -7.21 2.04 -11.69
CA THR A 105 -7.24 2.10 -10.21
C THR A 105 -6.23 3.08 -9.64
N TYR A 106 -5.32 3.59 -10.47
CA TYR A 106 -4.24 4.46 -10.07
C TYR A 106 -4.74 5.91 -9.92
N ASP A 107 -4.38 6.53 -8.80
CA ASP A 107 -4.79 7.91 -8.50
C ASP A 107 -3.95 8.94 -9.26
N GLY A 108 -2.78 8.55 -9.78
CA GLY A 108 -1.84 9.43 -10.48
C GLY A 108 -1.17 10.46 -9.56
N ARG A 109 -1.14 10.23 -8.24
CA ARG A 109 -0.56 11.17 -7.28
C ARG A 109 0.67 10.57 -6.59
N TYR A 110 1.74 11.34 -6.59
CA TYR A 110 2.90 11.15 -5.73
C TYR A 110 2.92 12.29 -4.71
N LEU A 111 2.80 11.98 -3.44
CA LEU A 111 2.55 12.97 -2.40
C LEU A 111 3.70 13.02 -1.39
N LEU A 112 4.29 14.20 -1.21
CA LEU A 112 5.04 14.56 -0.02
C LEU A 112 4.09 15.26 0.94
N PHE A 113 3.90 14.69 2.12
CA PHE A 113 3.07 15.24 3.16
C PHE A 113 3.88 15.44 4.44
N GLN A 114 3.87 16.66 4.95
CA GLN A 114 4.51 17.08 6.20
C GLN A 114 3.42 17.63 7.13
N PRO A 115 2.89 16.80 8.03
CA PRO A 115 1.87 17.22 8.99
C PRO A 115 2.45 18.15 10.06
N ASN A 116 1.59 19.01 10.63
CA ASN A 116 1.90 19.88 11.76
C ASN A 116 0.97 19.64 12.97
N ASP A 117 0.15 18.60 12.87
CA ASP A 117 -0.90 18.23 13.84
C ASP A 117 -0.74 16.79 14.37
N GLY A 118 0.46 16.23 14.20
CA GLY A 118 0.80 14.86 14.58
C GLY A 118 0.97 13.94 13.37
N GLY A 119 1.55 12.76 13.63
CA GLY A 119 1.98 11.85 12.58
C GLY A 119 3.34 12.24 11.98
N LEU A 120 3.94 11.33 11.23
CA LEU A 120 5.25 11.51 10.62
C LEU A 120 5.13 12.02 9.18
N SER A 121 6.10 12.86 8.75
CA SER A 121 6.23 13.26 7.35
C SER A 121 6.51 12.06 6.48
N GLN A 122 5.88 11.99 5.31
CA GLN A 122 5.98 10.84 4.43
C GLN A 122 5.94 11.21 2.95
N ILE A 123 6.58 10.39 2.13
CA ILE A 123 6.58 10.52 0.67
C ILE A 123 6.21 9.18 0.03
N GLY A 124 5.41 9.22 -1.04
CA GLY A 124 5.05 8.03 -1.82
C GLY A 124 3.80 8.18 -2.66
N PRO A 125 3.51 7.19 -3.53
CA PRO A 125 2.30 7.19 -4.34
C PRO A 125 1.06 6.93 -3.47
N THR A 126 -0.03 7.65 -3.77
CA THR A 126 -1.31 7.42 -3.09
C THR A 126 -2.03 6.21 -3.67
N SER A 127 -2.78 5.54 -2.83
CA SER A 127 -3.70 4.46 -3.21
C SER A 127 -5.10 4.78 -2.76
N ARG A 128 -6.02 4.79 -3.70
CA ARG A 128 -7.44 5.03 -3.39
C ARG A 128 -7.66 6.35 -2.64
N VAL A 129 -6.86 7.36 -3.00
CA VAL A 129 -6.88 8.76 -2.52
C VAL A 129 -6.17 8.95 -1.17
N THR A 130 -6.61 8.30 -0.11
CA THR A 130 -6.10 8.50 1.26
C THR A 130 -5.05 7.48 1.69
N GLY A 131 -4.98 6.31 1.06
CA GLY A 131 -4.00 5.28 1.39
C GLY A 131 -2.64 5.45 0.74
N ARG A 132 -1.72 4.53 1.02
CA ARG A 132 -0.38 4.43 0.40
C ARG A 132 -0.14 3.03 -0.13
N MET A 133 0.43 2.94 -1.34
CA MET A 133 0.84 1.67 -1.96
C MET A 133 2.19 1.21 -1.44
N ASP A 134 3.09 2.14 -1.36
CA ASP A 134 4.43 2.11 -0.79
C ASP A 134 4.81 3.54 -0.40
N GLY A 135 5.96 3.71 0.22
CA GLY A 135 6.45 5.01 0.64
C GLY A 135 7.55 4.92 1.68
N MET A 136 8.04 6.09 2.03
CA MET A 136 9.06 6.27 3.05
C MET A 136 8.68 7.44 3.95
N ASN A 137 8.96 7.35 5.25
CA ASN A 137 8.77 8.46 6.17
C ASN A 137 10.10 9.15 6.54
N GLU A 138 10.02 10.25 7.29
CA GLU A 138 11.15 11.07 7.69
C GLU A 138 12.20 10.35 8.54
N TYR A 139 11.84 9.24 9.19
CA TYR A 139 12.79 8.37 9.91
C TYR A 139 13.49 7.36 9.00
N GLY A 140 13.15 7.33 7.70
CA GLY A 140 13.68 6.38 6.74
C GLY A 140 13.03 5.00 6.88
N LEU A 141 11.86 4.88 7.50
CA LEU A 141 11.08 3.65 7.40
C LEU A 141 10.42 3.59 6.02
N VAL A 142 10.77 2.58 5.26
CA VAL A 142 10.15 2.23 3.98
C VAL A 142 9.12 1.15 4.21
N MET A 143 7.95 1.31 3.62
CA MET A 143 6.89 0.31 3.60
C MET A 143 6.45 0.05 2.16
N ALA A 144 6.28 -1.21 1.80
CA ALA A 144 5.55 -1.67 0.61
C ALA A 144 4.63 -2.82 1.01
N TYR A 145 3.60 -3.11 0.21
CA TYR A 145 2.79 -4.30 0.43
C TYR A 145 2.56 -5.07 -0.88
N ASN A 146 2.43 -6.39 -0.77
CA ASN A 146 2.04 -7.27 -1.86
C ASN A 146 0.73 -7.99 -1.51
N PHE A 147 -0.20 -8.00 -2.47
CA PHE A 147 -1.48 -8.68 -2.33
C PHE A 147 -1.29 -10.20 -2.28
N MET A 148 -2.02 -10.83 -1.36
CA MET A 148 -2.15 -12.29 -1.30
C MET A 148 -3.60 -12.68 -1.56
N HIS A 149 -3.79 -13.81 -2.23
CA HIS A 149 -5.12 -14.35 -2.45
C HIS A 149 -5.75 -14.74 -1.11
N ARG A 150 -6.83 -14.04 -0.75
CA ARG A 150 -7.47 -14.18 0.55
C ARG A 150 -8.41 -15.37 0.62
N LYS A 151 -8.47 -16.02 1.76
CA LYS A 151 -9.52 -16.99 2.08
C LYS A 151 -10.80 -16.29 2.57
N LYS A 152 -10.75 -15.68 3.74
CA LYS A 152 -11.91 -15.08 4.39
C LYS A 152 -11.52 -13.71 4.96
N PRO A 153 -12.22 -12.63 4.57
CA PRO A 153 -11.98 -11.32 5.15
C PRO A 153 -12.54 -11.24 6.58
N ALA A 154 -12.03 -10.29 7.37
CA ALA A 154 -12.57 -9.90 8.67
C ALA A 154 -12.82 -8.40 8.75
N ASN A 155 -13.30 -7.90 9.88
CA ASN A 155 -13.36 -6.47 10.13
C ASN A 155 -11.94 -5.94 10.35
N GLY A 156 -11.60 -4.86 9.68
CA GLY A 156 -10.27 -4.27 9.78
C GLY A 156 -9.99 -3.31 8.64
N PHE A 157 -8.82 -2.69 8.71
CA PHE A 157 -8.33 -1.79 7.67
C PHE A 157 -7.86 -2.56 6.43
N VAL A 158 -8.04 -1.95 5.28
CA VAL A 158 -7.49 -2.46 4.01
C VAL A 158 -6.01 -2.10 3.92
N CYS A 159 -5.22 -2.89 3.19
CA CYS A 159 -3.76 -2.79 3.12
C CYS A 159 -3.21 -1.39 2.87
N TYR A 160 -3.82 -0.62 1.98
CA TYR A 160 -3.34 0.72 1.65
C TYR A 160 -3.59 1.73 2.79
N MET A 161 -4.61 1.52 3.63
CA MET A 161 -4.75 2.29 4.86
C MET A 161 -3.76 1.82 5.92
N VAL A 162 -3.57 0.50 6.08
CA VAL A 162 -2.52 -0.03 6.99
C VAL A 162 -1.14 0.50 6.58
N GLY A 163 -0.83 0.52 5.28
CA GLY A 163 0.42 1.10 4.78
C GLY A 163 0.58 2.59 5.15
N ARG A 164 -0.49 3.36 5.03
CA ARG A 164 -0.51 4.75 5.49
C ARG A 164 -0.27 4.87 6.99
N LEU A 165 -0.99 4.08 7.78
CA LEU A 165 -0.86 4.07 9.25
C LEU A 165 0.56 3.72 9.70
N ILE A 166 1.23 2.76 9.06
CA ILE A 166 2.64 2.42 9.34
C ILE A 166 3.53 3.64 9.12
N LEU A 167 3.41 4.31 7.96
CA LEU A 167 4.26 5.45 7.62
C LEU A 167 4.04 6.65 8.54
N GLU A 168 2.84 6.82 9.10
CA GLU A 168 2.52 7.92 10.02
C GLU A 168 2.89 7.66 11.47
N ASN A 169 2.95 6.38 11.90
CA ASN A 169 3.07 6.05 13.31
C ASN A 169 4.37 5.33 13.69
N CYS A 170 5.08 4.72 12.75
CA CYS A 170 6.23 3.86 13.05
C CYS A 170 7.53 4.49 12.57
N LYS A 171 8.57 4.44 13.40
CA LYS A 171 9.89 5.02 13.10
C LYS A 171 10.88 4.01 12.52
N ASN A 172 10.65 2.72 12.75
CA ASN A 172 11.57 1.64 12.37
C ASN A 172 10.82 0.31 12.17
N VAL A 173 11.54 -0.70 11.67
CA VAL A 173 11.00 -2.02 11.38
C VAL A 173 10.39 -2.70 12.62
N THR A 174 11.02 -2.56 13.78
CA THR A 174 10.52 -3.18 15.02
C THR A 174 9.16 -2.61 15.43
N GLU A 175 9.00 -1.29 15.39
CA GLU A 175 7.74 -0.63 15.66
C GLU A 175 6.66 -1.01 14.65
N ALA A 176 7.02 -1.08 13.36
CA ALA A 176 6.09 -1.49 12.31
C ALA A 176 5.61 -2.94 12.45
N ILE A 177 6.50 -3.87 12.84
CA ILE A 177 6.11 -5.26 13.14
C ILE A 177 5.14 -5.31 14.33
N LYS A 178 5.43 -4.58 15.40
CA LYS A 178 4.54 -4.48 16.56
C LYS A 178 3.17 -3.93 16.15
N PHE A 179 3.16 -2.83 15.41
CA PHE A 179 1.95 -2.19 14.90
C PHE A 179 1.10 -3.15 14.06
N LEU A 180 1.73 -3.91 13.14
CA LEU A 180 1.05 -4.90 12.31
C LEU A 180 0.41 -6.04 13.12
N LYS A 181 0.95 -6.37 14.30
CA LYS A 181 0.36 -7.38 15.20
C LYS A 181 -0.88 -6.86 15.95
N GLU A 182 -1.02 -5.56 16.09
CA GLU A 182 -2.08 -4.91 16.89
C GLU A 182 -3.22 -4.39 16.01
N VAL A 183 -2.92 -3.86 14.81
CA VAL A 183 -3.92 -3.27 13.93
C VAL A 183 -4.84 -4.34 13.31
N PRO A 184 -6.17 -4.13 13.28
CA PRO A 184 -7.08 -5.09 12.66
C PRO A 184 -6.94 -5.10 11.13
N HIS A 185 -6.76 -6.30 10.56
CA HIS A 185 -6.57 -6.50 9.13
C HIS A 185 -7.84 -6.99 8.44
N ARG A 186 -8.18 -6.34 7.32
CA ARG A 186 -9.31 -6.75 6.47
C ARG A 186 -9.02 -8.01 5.66
N SER A 187 -7.78 -8.15 5.16
CA SER A 187 -7.43 -9.16 4.15
C SER A 187 -5.97 -9.61 4.31
N SER A 188 -5.57 -10.55 3.46
CA SER A 188 -4.23 -11.17 3.48
C SER A 188 -3.25 -10.38 2.61
N PHE A 189 -2.12 -9.99 3.20
CA PHE A 189 -1.05 -9.22 2.55
C PHE A 189 0.31 -9.59 3.12
N SER A 190 1.37 -9.38 2.33
CA SER A 190 2.72 -9.28 2.87
C SER A 190 3.12 -7.82 2.92
N TYR A 191 3.58 -7.33 4.08
CA TYR A 191 4.19 -6.01 4.24
C TYR A 191 5.69 -6.16 4.25
N ILE A 192 6.37 -5.40 3.39
CA ILE A 192 7.82 -5.40 3.26
C ILE A 192 8.32 -4.10 3.85
N LEU A 193 9.17 -4.21 4.85
CA LEU A 193 9.65 -3.12 5.68
C LEU A 193 11.16 -3.03 5.61
N MET A 194 11.70 -1.81 5.54
CA MET A 194 13.13 -1.55 5.67
C MET A 194 13.33 -0.20 6.37
N ASP A 195 14.32 -0.09 7.26
CA ASP A 195 14.67 1.18 7.91
C ASP A 195 16.10 1.65 7.59
N ARG A 196 16.45 2.86 8.06
CA ARG A 196 17.76 3.46 7.82
C ARG A 196 18.94 2.68 8.43
N HIS A 197 18.69 1.79 9.37
CA HIS A 197 19.71 0.93 9.97
C HIS A 197 19.84 -0.41 9.21
N SER A 198 19.25 -0.50 8.02
CA SER A 198 19.19 -1.71 7.19
C SER A 198 18.47 -2.89 7.85
N ASN A 199 17.76 -2.66 8.97
CA ASN A 199 16.82 -3.67 9.46
C ASN A 199 15.72 -3.83 8.41
N TYR A 200 15.26 -5.05 8.22
CA TYR A 200 14.19 -5.34 7.27
C TYR A 200 13.39 -6.55 7.72
N ALA A 201 12.17 -6.64 7.24
CA ALA A 201 11.30 -7.78 7.46
C ALA A 201 10.26 -7.86 6.35
N ILE A 202 9.82 -9.08 6.06
CA ILE A 202 8.59 -9.37 5.34
C ILE A 202 7.61 -9.92 6.36
N VAL A 203 6.51 -9.22 6.57
CA VAL A 203 5.48 -9.60 7.54
C VAL A 203 4.29 -10.15 6.76
N GLU A 204 4.09 -11.46 6.84
CA GLU A 204 2.95 -12.15 6.26
C GLU A 204 1.74 -12.00 7.18
N VAL A 205 0.69 -11.39 6.71
CA VAL A 205 -0.47 -10.99 7.50
C VAL A 205 -1.76 -11.52 6.91
N THR A 206 -2.57 -12.12 7.76
CA THR A 206 -3.98 -12.43 7.50
C THR A 206 -4.84 -11.89 8.64
N PRO A 207 -6.16 -11.85 8.52
CA PRO A 207 -7.02 -11.51 9.66
C PRO A 207 -6.91 -12.46 10.86
N ARG A 208 -6.22 -13.60 10.72
CA ARG A 208 -6.16 -14.69 11.72
C ARG A 208 -4.76 -15.01 12.18
N SER A 209 -3.76 -14.70 11.38
CA SER A 209 -2.38 -15.14 11.62
C SER A 209 -1.40 -14.09 11.10
N ILE A 210 -0.29 -13.94 11.78
CA ILE A 210 0.83 -13.09 11.40
C ILE A 210 2.12 -13.87 11.61
N ASP A 211 3.01 -13.82 10.63
CA ASP A 211 4.35 -14.37 10.72
C ASP A 211 5.39 -13.44 10.08
N VAL A 212 6.64 -13.56 10.47
CA VAL A 212 7.73 -12.66 10.06
C VAL A 212 8.88 -13.46 9.47
N ARG A 213 9.35 -13.06 8.30
CA ARG A 213 10.51 -13.64 7.63
C ARG A 213 11.49 -12.56 7.16
N TYR A 214 12.70 -12.96 6.79
CA TYR A 214 13.81 -12.04 6.54
C TYR A 214 14.49 -12.25 5.17
N GLU A 215 13.81 -12.89 4.23
CA GLU A 215 14.28 -13.04 2.86
C GLU A 215 14.20 -11.72 2.11
N HIS A 216 15.04 -11.58 1.06
CA HIS A 216 15.24 -10.33 0.33
C HIS A 216 14.19 -10.05 -0.74
N ILE A 217 13.34 -11.02 -1.08
CA ILE A 217 12.39 -10.92 -2.19
C ILE A 217 11.00 -11.28 -1.70
N CYS A 218 10.00 -10.56 -2.19
CA CYS A 218 8.60 -10.84 -1.94
C CYS A 218 7.80 -10.69 -3.23
N THR A 219 6.95 -11.70 -3.52
CA THR A 219 5.97 -11.68 -4.60
C THR A 219 4.54 -11.85 -4.05
N ASN A 220 3.65 -12.58 -4.70
CA ASN A 220 2.24 -12.68 -4.31
C ASN A 220 1.84 -14.07 -3.78
N HIS A 221 2.66 -14.65 -2.93
CA HIS A 221 2.33 -15.85 -2.18
C HIS A 221 3.01 -15.83 -0.81
N PHE A 222 2.37 -16.48 0.16
CA PHE A 222 2.95 -16.70 1.47
C PHE A 222 3.95 -17.87 1.43
N GLU A 223 5.07 -17.69 2.08
CA GLU A 223 6.12 -18.70 2.23
C GLU A 223 6.09 -19.35 3.62
N LEU A 224 5.63 -18.65 4.66
CA LEU A 224 5.40 -19.19 6.00
C LEU A 224 3.93 -19.57 6.20
N LEU A 225 2.99 -18.66 5.98
CA LEU A 225 1.56 -18.91 6.11
C LEU A 225 0.99 -19.64 4.88
N THR A 226 1.66 -20.68 4.41
CA THR A 226 1.32 -21.40 3.16
C THR A 226 -0.09 -21.99 3.16
N HIS A 227 -0.63 -22.36 4.32
CA HIS A 227 -2.00 -22.83 4.48
C HIS A 227 -3.07 -21.76 4.20
N GLU A 228 -2.69 -20.48 4.21
CA GLU A 228 -3.54 -19.36 3.85
C GLU A 228 -3.51 -19.04 2.35
N ASN A 229 -2.57 -19.58 1.58
CA ASN A 229 -2.57 -19.46 0.13
C ASN A 229 -3.82 -20.17 -0.43
N ARG A 230 -4.62 -19.44 -1.21
CA ARG A 230 -5.89 -19.96 -1.70
C ARG A 230 -5.87 -20.36 -3.16
N ASN A 231 -5.18 -19.58 -3.98
CA ASN A 231 -5.17 -19.76 -5.43
C ASN A 231 -3.82 -20.24 -5.92
N TYR A 232 -3.78 -20.52 -7.21
CA TYR A 232 -2.59 -20.97 -7.89
C TYR A 232 -1.45 -19.93 -7.83
N THR A 233 -0.33 -20.33 -7.27
CA THR A 233 0.81 -19.42 -6.98
C THR A 233 1.97 -19.58 -7.99
N ARG A 234 1.79 -20.32 -9.10
CA ARG A 234 2.87 -20.66 -10.05
C ARG A 234 3.52 -19.40 -10.63
N GLU A 235 2.74 -18.47 -11.17
CA GLU A 235 3.24 -17.24 -11.77
C GLU A 235 4.03 -16.39 -10.75
N SER A 236 3.51 -16.31 -9.52
CA SER A 236 4.19 -15.60 -8.43
C SER A 236 5.54 -16.26 -8.06
N LYS A 237 5.61 -17.58 -8.03
CA LYS A 237 6.87 -18.32 -7.79
C LYS A 237 7.85 -18.21 -8.95
N GLU A 238 7.36 -18.22 -10.18
CA GLU A 238 8.19 -17.98 -11.37
C GLU A 238 8.81 -16.59 -11.36
N ARG A 239 8.05 -15.54 -10.96
CA ARG A 239 8.56 -14.18 -10.77
C ARG A 239 9.61 -14.11 -9.64
N LEU A 240 9.37 -14.76 -8.52
CA LEU A 240 10.35 -14.89 -7.44
C LEU A 240 11.68 -15.46 -7.98
N ASN A 241 11.63 -16.56 -8.70
CA ASN A 241 12.80 -17.21 -9.29
C ASN A 241 13.53 -16.33 -10.31
N ARG A 242 12.78 -15.55 -11.11
CA ARG A 242 13.40 -14.57 -12.04
C ARG A 242 14.23 -13.53 -11.29
N VAL A 243 13.73 -12.99 -10.18
CA VAL A 243 14.48 -12.03 -9.37
C VAL A 243 15.69 -12.69 -8.73
N ILE A 244 15.55 -13.89 -8.15
CA ILE A 244 16.68 -14.65 -7.58
C ILE A 244 17.80 -14.85 -8.61
N ASN A 245 17.45 -15.24 -9.84
CA ASN A 245 18.43 -15.51 -10.89
C ASN A 245 19.10 -14.24 -11.47
N LYS A 246 18.50 -13.07 -11.29
CA LYS A 246 18.98 -11.80 -11.87
C LYS A 246 19.60 -10.86 -10.82
N THR A 247 19.53 -11.19 -9.54
CA THR A 247 20.07 -10.39 -8.45
C THR A 247 21.12 -11.16 -7.65
N THR A 248 22.07 -10.44 -7.10
CA THR A 248 23.09 -10.96 -6.20
C THR A 248 23.23 -10.03 -5.00
N PRO A 249 23.86 -10.43 -3.90
CA PRO A 249 24.13 -9.51 -2.78
C PRO A 249 24.89 -8.23 -3.16
N SER A 250 25.60 -8.24 -4.29
CA SER A 250 26.33 -7.08 -4.84
C SER A 250 25.52 -6.25 -5.85
N THR A 251 24.28 -6.62 -6.15
CA THR A 251 23.41 -5.84 -7.03
C THR A 251 23.18 -4.46 -6.42
N ASN A 252 23.64 -3.40 -7.11
CA ASN A 252 23.46 -2.02 -6.67
C ASN A 252 22.06 -1.48 -7.09
N LYS A 253 21.72 -0.29 -6.59
CA LYS A 253 20.43 0.34 -6.80
C LYS A 253 20.12 0.63 -8.26
N ASP A 254 21.10 1.10 -9.04
CA ASP A 254 20.91 1.46 -10.46
C ASP A 254 20.59 0.21 -11.30
N ILE A 255 21.35 -0.86 -11.06
CA ILE A 255 21.10 -2.16 -11.70
C ILE A 255 19.74 -2.70 -11.28
N ALA A 256 19.41 -2.67 -9.99
CA ALA A 256 18.13 -3.17 -9.49
C ALA A 256 16.95 -2.37 -10.06
N PHE A 257 17.04 -1.03 -10.09
CA PHE A 257 16.00 -0.20 -10.68
C PHE A 257 15.80 -0.50 -12.17
N LYS A 258 16.89 -0.65 -12.94
CA LYS A 258 16.84 -1.04 -14.34
C LYS A 258 16.21 -2.42 -14.52
N LEU A 259 16.58 -3.43 -13.73
CA LEU A 259 16.02 -4.77 -13.79
C LEU A 259 14.49 -4.75 -13.57
N PHE A 260 14.01 -3.88 -12.70
CA PHE A 260 12.59 -3.78 -12.37
C PHE A 260 11.79 -2.94 -13.37
N ASN A 261 12.42 -1.93 -13.98
CA ASN A 261 11.72 -0.96 -14.84
C ASN A 261 11.84 -1.23 -16.36
N ASP A 262 12.60 -2.23 -16.75
CA ASP A 262 12.83 -2.57 -18.17
C ASP A 262 12.15 -3.92 -18.50
N PRO A 263 11.18 -3.92 -19.45
CA PRO A 263 10.43 -5.11 -19.82
C PRO A 263 11.30 -6.30 -20.31
N GLN A 264 12.49 -6.05 -20.83
CA GLN A 264 13.40 -7.10 -21.33
C GLN A 264 13.83 -8.09 -20.24
N TYR A 265 13.76 -7.69 -18.96
CA TYR A 265 14.19 -8.54 -17.84
C TYR A 265 13.06 -9.40 -17.26
N GLU A 266 11.83 -9.28 -17.78
CA GLU A 266 10.66 -10.09 -17.40
C GLU A 266 10.24 -10.00 -15.91
N ILE A 267 10.72 -8.97 -15.20
CA ILE A 267 10.25 -8.59 -13.87
C ILE A 267 9.15 -7.53 -13.99
N TYR A 268 9.32 -6.63 -14.98
CA TYR A 268 8.29 -5.68 -15.39
C TYR A 268 7.16 -6.40 -16.12
N SER A 269 5.91 -6.08 -15.78
CA SER A 269 4.73 -6.71 -16.39
C SER A 269 4.04 -5.77 -17.38
N ASN A 270 3.82 -6.26 -18.61
CA ASN A 270 3.04 -5.58 -19.65
C ASN A 270 1.56 -6.02 -19.69
N LEU A 271 1.10 -6.75 -18.68
CA LEU A 271 -0.24 -7.36 -18.66
C LEU A 271 -1.35 -6.38 -18.24
N PHE A 272 -1.34 -5.16 -18.76
CA PHE A 272 -2.31 -4.10 -18.42
C PHE A 272 -3.76 -4.50 -18.70
N LYS A 273 -4.02 -5.28 -19.74
CA LYS A 273 -5.35 -5.79 -20.07
C LYS A 273 -5.84 -6.88 -19.12
N SER A 274 -4.92 -7.52 -18.38
CA SER A 274 -5.19 -8.62 -17.46
C SER A 274 -5.12 -8.23 -15.99
N TRP A 275 -5.21 -6.95 -15.67
CA TRP A 275 -5.17 -6.41 -14.31
C TRP A 275 -3.83 -6.54 -13.55
N SER A 276 -2.74 -6.77 -14.25
CA SER A 276 -1.43 -7.00 -13.64
C SER A 276 -0.26 -6.33 -14.35
N GLY A 277 -0.49 -5.23 -15.06
CA GLY A 277 0.58 -4.42 -15.65
C GLY A 277 1.29 -3.59 -14.59
N THR A 278 2.61 -3.38 -14.74
CA THR A 278 3.40 -2.52 -13.84
C THR A 278 3.00 -1.07 -14.01
N ILE A 279 2.27 -0.54 -13.02
CA ILE A 279 1.82 0.86 -13.00
C ILE A 279 2.99 1.79 -12.68
N HIS A 280 3.83 1.38 -11.72
CA HIS A 280 5.05 2.11 -11.39
C HIS A 280 6.13 1.17 -10.86
N THR A 281 7.38 1.61 -11.04
CA THR A 281 8.55 1.11 -10.33
C THR A 281 9.00 2.18 -9.36
N SER A 282 9.14 1.85 -8.07
CA SER A 282 9.66 2.73 -7.04
C SER A 282 10.93 2.15 -6.42
N LEU A 283 11.85 3.02 -6.01
CA LEU A 283 13.03 2.68 -5.24
C LEU A 283 13.20 3.69 -4.11
N TYR A 284 13.54 3.18 -2.93
CA TYR A 284 13.74 3.97 -1.72
C TYR A 284 15.11 3.70 -1.11
N GLU A 285 15.81 4.76 -0.75
CA GLU A 285 17.07 4.73 -0.01
C GLU A 285 16.84 5.29 1.40
N PRO A 286 16.62 4.44 2.41
CA PRO A 286 16.30 4.87 3.77
C PRO A 286 17.29 5.83 4.41
N ASN A 287 18.59 5.61 4.19
CA ASN A 287 19.65 6.39 4.81
C ASN A 287 19.74 7.83 4.29
N SER A 288 19.54 8.01 3.00
CA SER A 288 19.64 9.32 2.31
C SER A 288 18.31 10.01 2.16
N LEU A 289 17.19 9.35 2.50
CA LEU A 289 15.80 9.80 2.29
C LEU A 289 15.53 10.13 0.82
N ILE A 290 16.12 9.36 -0.10
CA ILE A 290 15.91 9.51 -1.53
C ILE A 290 14.89 8.49 -2.00
N SER A 291 14.01 8.92 -2.91
CA SER A 291 13.06 8.05 -3.60
C SER A 291 13.11 8.27 -5.10
N TRP A 292 13.05 7.18 -5.86
CA TRP A 292 12.93 7.19 -7.30
C TRP A 292 11.59 6.61 -7.68
N MET A 293 10.98 7.14 -8.74
CA MET A 293 9.75 6.61 -9.28
C MET A 293 9.72 6.73 -10.80
N ALA A 294 9.39 5.64 -11.47
CA ALA A 294 9.08 5.63 -12.89
C ALA A 294 7.66 5.10 -13.09
N LEU A 295 6.89 5.79 -13.92
CA LEU A 295 5.55 5.33 -14.33
C LEU A 295 5.67 4.24 -15.38
N GLY A 296 4.74 3.30 -15.37
CA GLY A 296 4.62 2.30 -16.41
C GLY A 296 4.12 2.89 -17.73
N GLN A 297 4.36 2.18 -18.84
CA GLN A 297 4.11 2.71 -20.20
C GLN A 297 2.65 3.04 -20.51
N ASN A 298 1.69 2.63 -19.69
CA ASN A 298 0.26 2.88 -19.88
C ASN A 298 -0.41 3.44 -18.60
N SER A 299 0.37 4.05 -17.71
CA SER A 299 -0.11 4.69 -16.48
C SER A 299 -0.15 6.22 -16.57
#